data_6af0ac38cb2f5d90c656da9e2a989149
#
_entry.id   6af0ac38cb2f5d90c656da9e2a989149
#
_cell.length_a   1.000
_cell.length_b   1.000
_cell.length_c   1.000
_cell.angle_alpha   90.00
_cell.angle_beta   90.00
_cell.angle_gamma   90.00
#
_symmetry.space_group_name_H-M   'P 1'
#
loop_
_entity.id
_entity.type
_entity.pdbx_description
1 polymer ?
#
loop_
_entity_poly.entity_id
_entity_poly.type
_entity_poly.pdbx_seq_one_letter_code
_entity_poly.pdbx_strand_id
1 'polypeptide(L)'
;MNHYHILTNCSEEQVCQLASTVLESYAASQIKLLSGPRQGLVMLRVRETVANSQFNAGEILVTEVKLELDEQFGFGMVIGDSPRRAMAVALVDAALRKGGSVAGRLADELVELNRQLTHEKQREQALVATTRVEFERM
;
A
#
# COMPACT_ATOMS: atom_id res chain seq x y z
N MET A 1 11.60 -3.13 -8.06
CA MET A 1 10.14 -3.21 -7.87
C MET A 1 9.73 -2.36 -6.67
N ASN A 2 8.73 -1.52 -6.86
CA ASN A 2 8.23 -0.68 -5.76
C ASN A 2 7.27 -1.50 -4.89
N HIS A 3 7.77 -2.04 -3.79
CA HIS A 3 6.97 -2.86 -2.88
C HIS A 3 5.83 -2.06 -2.24
N TYR A 4 5.98 -0.76 -2.07
CA TYR A 4 4.97 0.09 -1.43
C TYR A 4 3.68 0.14 -2.26
N HIS A 5 3.81 0.20 -3.58
CA HIS A 5 2.66 0.17 -4.48
C HIS A 5 1.85 -1.13 -4.30
N ILE A 6 2.53 -2.26 -4.18
CA ILE A 6 1.88 -3.55 -3.98
C ILE A 6 1.17 -3.59 -2.62
N LEU A 7 1.85 -3.16 -1.57
CA LEU A 7 1.31 -3.17 -0.20
C LEU A 7 0.07 -2.31 -0.05
N THR A 8 0.02 -1.17 -0.72
CA THR A 8 -1.12 -0.26 -0.62
C THR A 8 -2.30 -0.67 -1.49
N ASN A 9 -2.09 -1.52 -2.51
CA ASN A 9 -3.14 -1.96 -3.42
C ASN A 9 -3.67 -3.37 -3.14
N CYS A 10 -3.00 -4.16 -2.31
CA CYS A 10 -3.52 -5.47 -1.91
C CYS A 10 -4.59 -5.31 -0.82
N SER A 11 -5.36 -6.38 -0.56
CA SER A 11 -6.41 -6.35 0.46
C SER A 11 -5.80 -6.26 1.87
N GLU A 12 -6.62 -5.82 2.83
CA GLU A 12 -6.21 -5.78 4.24
C GLU A 12 -5.79 -7.17 4.72
N GLU A 13 -6.54 -8.20 4.33
CA GLU A 13 -6.22 -9.57 4.70
C GLU A 13 -4.86 -10.02 4.17
N GLN A 14 -4.56 -9.71 2.92
CA GLN A 14 -3.28 -10.06 2.30
C GLN A 14 -2.11 -9.37 3.00
N VAL A 15 -2.21 -8.08 3.26
CA VAL A 15 -1.13 -7.35 3.93
C VAL A 15 -0.98 -7.78 5.39
N CYS A 16 -2.08 -8.13 6.05
CA CYS A 16 -2.04 -8.65 7.42
C CYS A 16 -1.36 -10.03 7.49
N GLN A 17 -1.53 -10.86 6.48
CA GLN A 17 -0.81 -12.14 6.39
C GLN A 17 0.70 -11.92 6.28
N LEU A 18 1.11 -10.95 5.45
CA LEU A 18 2.52 -10.57 5.35
C LEU A 18 3.06 -10.05 6.68
N ALA A 19 2.29 -9.20 7.35
CA ALA A 19 2.66 -8.69 8.67
C ALA A 19 2.76 -9.81 9.71
N SER A 20 1.94 -10.83 9.63
CA SER A 20 2.01 -11.99 10.53
C SER A 20 3.35 -12.71 10.39
N THR A 21 3.88 -12.83 9.18
CA THR A 21 5.20 -13.40 8.93
C THR A 21 6.28 -12.60 9.67
N VAL A 22 6.17 -11.28 9.65
CA VAL A 22 7.10 -10.39 10.37
C VAL A 22 6.98 -10.60 11.89
N LEU A 23 5.75 -10.63 12.40
CA LEU A 23 5.50 -10.80 13.83
C LEU A 23 5.97 -12.15 14.37
N GLU A 24 5.94 -13.19 13.56
CA GLU A 24 6.46 -14.51 13.94
C GLU A 24 7.99 -14.53 14.00
N SER A 25 8.64 -13.68 13.23
CA SER A 25 10.10 -13.66 13.10
C SER A 25 10.81 -12.70 14.06
N TYR A 26 10.09 -11.72 14.60
CA TYR A 26 10.63 -10.71 15.49
C TYR A 26 9.87 -10.68 16.81
N ALA A 27 10.59 -10.44 17.90
CA ALA A 27 9.98 -10.30 19.23
C ALA A 27 9.24 -8.96 19.34
N ALA A 28 8.20 -8.93 20.17
CA ALA A 28 7.45 -7.69 20.43
C ALA A 28 8.35 -6.56 20.94
N SER A 29 9.38 -6.89 21.71
CA SER A 29 10.35 -5.91 22.23
C SER A 29 11.19 -5.25 21.13
N GLN A 30 11.28 -5.84 19.94
CA GLN A 30 12.00 -5.29 18.81
C GLN A 30 11.16 -4.31 18.00
N ILE A 31 9.87 -4.21 18.27
CA ILE A 31 8.94 -3.33 17.56
C ILE A 31 8.65 -2.13 18.44
N LYS A 32 8.96 -0.93 17.93
CA LYS A 32 8.71 0.31 18.64
C LYS A 32 7.80 1.21 17.78
N LEU A 33 6.64 1.56 18.33
CA LEU A 33 5.73 2.48 17.67
C LEU A 33 6.20 3.91 17.91
N LEU A 34 6.54 4.63 16.84
CA LEU A 34 7.01 6.02 16.93
C LEU A 34 5.86 7.01 16.86
N SER A 35 4.88 6.74 16.00
CA SER A 35 3.74 7.63 15.80
C SER A 35 2.58 6.87 15.19
N GLY A 36 1.35 7.18 15.65
CA GLY A 36 0.13 6.64 15.11
C GLY A 36 -0.31 5.32 15.73
N PRO A 37 -1.31 4.64 15.15
CA PRO A 37 -2.03 5.04 13.92
C PRO A 37 -2.77 6.37 14.11
N ARG A 38 -2.63 7.26 13.14
CA ARG A 38 -3.34 8.54 13.20
C ARG A 38 -3.90 8.90 11.83
N GLN A 39 -5.03 9.60 11.83
CA GLN A 39 -5.65 10.08 10.62
C GLN A 39 -5.07 11.42 10.21
N GLY A 40 -5.00 11.64 8.92
CA GLY A 40 -4.58 12.90 8.35
C GLY A 40 -5.33 13.16 7.06
N LEU A 41 -5.23 14.38 6.57
CA LEU A 41 -5.82 14.76 5.29
C LEU A 41 -4.71 15.11 4.32
N VAL A 42 -4.76 14.50 3.14
CA VAL A 42 -3.83 14.77 2.04
C VAL A 42 -4.58 15.56 0.99
N MET A 43 -4.02 16.69 0.60
CA MET A 43 -4.61 17.56 -0.41
C MET A 43 -4.31 17.02 -1.80
N LEU A 44 -5.36 16.81 -2.59
CA LEU A 44 -5.23 16.37 -3.98
C LEU A 44 -5.11 17.61 -4.86
N ARG A 45 -3.96 17.76 -5.51
CA ARG A 45 -3.72 18.82 -6.48
C ARG A 45 -3.80 18.27 -7.89
N VAL A 46 -4.57 18.93 -8.72
CA VAL A 46 -4.74 18.55 -10.12
C VAL A 46 -4.20 19.67 -11.00
N ARG A 47 -3.43 19.30 -12.02
CA ARG A 47 -2.93 20.24 -13.01
C ARG A 47 -3.84 20.17 -14.24
N GLU A 48 -4.42 21.30 -14.59
CA GLU A 48 -5.20 21.44 -15.82
C GLU A 48 -4.25 21.62 -16.99
N THR A 49 -4.42 20.82 -18.05
CA THR A 49 -3.48 20.76 -19.18
C THR A 49 -3.62 21.94 -20.16
N VAL A 50 -4.81 22.54 -20.25
CA VAL A 50 -5.06 23.63 -21.20
C VAL A 50 -4.43 24.93 -20.74
N ALA A 51 -4.71 25.37 -19.52
CA ALA A 51 -4.16 26.58 -18.94
C ALA A 51 -2.90 26.35 -18.10
N ASN A 52 -2.48 25.12 -17.93
CA ASN A 52 -1.33 24.74 -17.10
C ASN A 52 -1.42 25.30 -15.66
N SER A 53 -2.64 25.44 -15.15
CA SER A 53 -2.89 25.86 -13.78
C SER A 53 -3.05 24.69 -12.85
N GLN A 54 -2.68 24.89 -11.58
CA GLN A 54 -2.89 23.88 -10.53
C GLN A 54 -4.06 24.33 -9.64
N PHE A 55 -4.89 23.38 -9.25
CA PHE A 55 -5.97 23.65 -8.31
C PHE A 55 -6.16 22.47 -7.38
N ASN A 56 -6.76 22.73 -6.22
CA ASN A 56 -7.05 21.71 -5.23
C ASN A 56 -8.39 21.06 -5.59
N ALA A 57 -8.33 19.76 -5.96
CA ALA A 57 -9.53 19.00 -6.33
C ALA A 57 -10.25 18.44 -5.10
N GLY A 58 -9.61 18.43 -3.93
CA GLY A 58 -10.20 17.93 -2.70
C GLY A 58 -9.17 17.42 -1.72
N GLU A 59 -9.67 16.81 -0.65
CA GLU A 59 -8.85 16.23 0.40
C GLU A 59 -9.14 14.74 0.51
N ILE A 60 -8.09 13.94 0.75
CA ILE A 60 -8.21 12.50 0.91
C ILE A 60 -7.83 12.15 2.34
N LEU A 61 -8.71 11.42 3.03
CA LEU A 61 -8.44 10.90 4.36
C LEU A 61 -7.44 9.76 4.25
N VAL A 62 -6.39 9.79 5.07
CA VAL A 62 -5.39 8.73 5.15
C VAL A 62 -5.15 8.35 6.60
N THR A 63 -4.64 7.15 6.80
CA THR A 63 -4.15 6.67 8.11
C THR A 63 -2.66 6.42 7.97
N GLU A 64 -1.87 6.96 8.89
CA GLU A 64 -0.42 6.79 8.85
C GLU A 64 0.13 6.21 10.15
N VAL A 65 1.20 5.42 10.02
CA VAL A 65 1.93 4.80 11.12
C VAL A 65 3.42 4.94 10.85
N LYS A 66 4.16 5.31 11.89
CA LYS A 66 5.63 5.30 11.88
C LYS A 66 6.11 4.39 12.99
N LEU A 67 6.96 3.44 12.67
CA LEU A 67 7.50 2.50 13.64
C LEU A 67 8.96 2.15 13.35
N GLU A 68 9.57 1.46 14.29
CA GLU A 68 10.89 0.85 14.11
C GLU A 68 10.77 -0.64 14.36
N LEU A 69 11.41 -1.43 13.51
CA LEU A 69 11.56 -2.86 13.69
C LEU A 69 13.03 -3.15 13.86
N ASP A 70 13.44 -3.49 15.08
CA ASP A 70 14.84 -3.72 15.44
C ASP A 70 15.74 -2.60 14.90
N GLU A 71 15.38 -1.36 15.26
CA GLU A 71 16.05 -0.10 14.87
C GLU A 71 15.86 0.31 13.40
N GLN A 72 15.19 -0.48 12.59
CA GLN A 72 14.90 -0.11 11.20
C GLN A 72 13.56 0.62 11.10
N PHE A 73 13.59 1.83 10.54
CA PHE A 73 12.39 2.65 10.34
C PHE A 73 11.45 2.01 9.32
N GLY A 74 10.15 2.03 9.61
CA GLY A 74 9.09 1.62 8.71
C GLY A 74 7.94 2.62 8.72
N PHE A 75 7.37 2.86 7.56
CA PHE A 75 6.30 3.83 7.36
C PHE A 75 5.13 3.15 6.64
N GLY A 76 3.91 3.39 7.14
CA GLY A 76 2.69 2.92 6.49
C GLY A 76 1.70 4.06 6.34
N MET A 77 1.20 4.29 5.13
CA MET A 77 0.13 5.24 4.86
C MET A 77 -0.85 4.60 3.90
N VAL A 78 -2.10 4.55 4.29
CA VAL A 78 -3.17 3.97 3.48
C VAL A 78 -4.34 4.94 3.39
N ILE A 79 -5.09 4.86 2.30
CA ILE A 79 -6.28 5.69 2.10
C ILE A 79 -7.40 5.19 3.01
N GLY A 80 -8.10 6.13 3.65
CA GLY A 80 -9.23 5.85 4.51
C GLY A 80 -8.85 5.70 5.97
N ASP A 81 -9.80 5.26 6.78
CA ASP A 81 -9.63 5.00 8.20
C ASP A 81 -9.36 3.51 8.41
N SER A 82 -8.10 3.12 8.32
CA SER A 82 -7.69 1.72 8.38
C SER A 82 -6.42 1.57 9.23
N PRO A 83 -6.53 1.69 10.56
CA PRO A 83 -5.36 1.60 11.45
C PRO A 83 -4.62 0.26 11.32
N ARG A 84 -5.35 -0.83 11.25
CA ARG A 84 -4.78 -2.18 11.15
C ARG A 84 -3.99 -2.35 9.85
N ARG A 85 -4.55 -1.90 8.75
CA ARG A 85 -3.89 -1.97 7.44
C ARG A 85 -2.64 -1.11 7.40
N ALA A 86 -2.71 0.12 7.95
CA ALA A 86 -1.56 1.02 8.02
C ALA A 86 -0.44 0.43 8.87
N MET A 87 -0.77 -0.18 10.00
CA MET A 87 0.19 -0.85 10.85
C MET A 87 0.87 -2.02 10.13
N ALA A 88 0.09 -2.84 9.43
CA ALA A 88 0.61 -3.97 8.68
C ALA A 88 1.56 -3.51 7.56
N VAL A 89 1.21 -2.46 6.83
CA VAL A 89 2.06 -1.89 5.79
C VAL A 89 3.38 -1.39 6.39
N ALA A 90 3.33 -0.71 7.53
CA ALA A 90 4.51 -0.20 8.20
C ALA A 90 5.45 -1.32 8.64
N LEU A 91 4.91 -2.41 9.20
CA LEU A 91 5.70 -3.57 9.63
C LEU A 91 6.40 -4.24 8.44
N VAL A 92 5.67 -4.46 7.36
CA VAL A 92 6.24 -5.09 6.17
C VAL A 92 7.29 -4.19 5.52
N ASP A 93 7.02 -2.88 5.46
CA ASP A 93 7.97 -1.90 4.94
C ASP A 93 9.29 -1.92 5.73
N ALA A 94 9.21 -1.92 7.05
CA ALA A 94 10.38 -1.98 7.91
C ALA A 94 11.18 -3.29 7.71
N ALA A 95 10.48 -4.42 7.63
CA ALA A 95 11.12 -5.73 7.44
C ALA A 95 11.83 -5.82 6.09
N LEU A 96 11.22 -5.29 5.03
CA LEU A 96 11.82 -5.28 3.70
C LEU A 96 13.07 -4.39 3.66
N ARG A 97 13.03 -3.24 4.33
CA ARG A 97 14.18 -2.31 4.40
C ARG A 97 15.33 -2.90 5.22
N LYS A 98 14.99 -3.65 6.27
CA LYS A 98 15.98 -4.29 7.11
C LYS A 98 16.77 -5.38 6.37
N GLY A 99 16.11 -6.09 5.46
CA GLY A 99 16.72 -7.17 4.71
C GLY A 99 16.78 -8.48 5.51
N GLY A 100 17.57 -9.43 5.04
CA GLY A 100 17.71 -10.74 5.66
C GLY A 100 16.74 -11.78 5.11
N SER A 101 16.62 -12.91 5.81
CA SER A 101 15.79 -14.04 5.36
C SER A 101 14.31 -13.70 5.32
N VAL A 102 13.84 -12.91 6.29
CA VAL A 102 12.43 -12.48 6.33
C VAL A 102 12.10 -11.62 5.13
N ALA A 103 12.97 -10.67 4.80
CA ALA A 103 12.80 -9.81 3.63
C ALA A 103 12.76 -10.62 2.33
N GLY A 104 13.57 -11.67 2.23
CA GLY A 104 13.57 -12.57 1.08
C GLY A 104 12.23 -13.29 0.91
N ARG A 105 11.70 -13.83 2.00
CA ARG A 105 10.38 -14.48 2.00
C ARG A 105 9.27 -13.51 1.62
N LEU A 106 9.30 -12.30 2.19
CA LEU A 106 8.31 -11.26 1.87
C LEU A 106 8.40 -10.83 0.40
N ALA A 107 9.61 -10.70 -0.13
CA ALA A 107 9.82 -10.33 -1.52
C ALA A 107 9.20 -11.37 -2.47
N ASP A 108 9.36 -12.65 -2.17
CA ASP A 108 8.77 -13.74 -2.97
C ASP A 108 7.24 -13.67 -2.95
N GLU A 109 6.65 -13.43 -1.77
CA GLU A 109 5.20 -13.28 -1.63
C GLU A 109 4.69 -12.04 -2.35
N LEU A 110 5.44 -10.94 -2.34
CA LEU A 110 5.09 -9.71 -3.04
C LEU A 110 5.12 -9.88 -4.56
N VAL A 111 6.06 -10.65 -5.09
CA VAL A 111 6.10 -10.96 -6.52
C VAL A 111 4.81 -11.66 -6.94
N GLU A 112 4.35 -12.63 -6.17
CA GLU A 112 3.10 -13.36 -6.44
C GLU A 112 1.88 -12.43 -6.34
N LEU A 113 1.82 -11.58 -5.32
CA LEU A 113 0.75 -10.60 -5.18
C LEU A 113 0.72 -9.62 -6.34
N ASN A 114 1.88 -9.15 -6.79
CA ASN A 114 1.98 -8.24 -7.92
C ASN A 114 1.46 -8.90 -9.20
N ARG A 115 1.75 -10.17 -9.39
CA ARG A 115 1.23 -10.93 -10.52
C ARG A 115 -0.30 -11.00 -10.49
N GLN A 116 -0.88 -11.26 -9.33
CA GLN A 116 -2.34 -11.30 -9.15
C GLN A 116 -2.98 -9.95 -9.41
N LEU A 117 -2.42 -8.88 -8.87
CA LEU A 117 -2.91 -7.51 -9.06
C LEU A 117 -2.86 -7.10 -10.53
N THR A 118 -1.78 -7.43 -11.21
CA THR A 118 -1.62 -7.13 -12.64
C THR A 118 -2.67 -7.87 -13.46
N HIS A 119 -2.93 -9.13 -13.14
CA HIS A 119 -3.95 -9.93 -13.82
C HIS A 119 -5.35 -9.36 -13.63
N GLU A 120 -5.72 -8.98 -12.42
CA GLU A 120 -7.01 -8.35 -12.12
C GLU A 120 -7.17 -7.02 -12.88
N LYS A 121 -6.12 -6.22 -12.89
CA LYS A 121 -6.14 -4.93 -13.60
C LYS A 121 -6.34 -5.13 -15.11
N GLN A 122 -5.71 -6.12 -15.70
CA GLN A 122 -5.89 -6.46 -17.11
C GLN A 122 -7.33 -6.90 -17.40
N ARG A 123 -7.93 -7.68 -16.50
CA ARG A 123 -9.33 -8.10 -16.64
C ARG A 123 -10.26 -6.91 -16.60
N GLU A 124 -10.07 -5.99 -15.68
CA GLU A 124 -10.88 -4.77 -15.57
C GLU A 124 -10.78 -3.92 -16.83
N GLN A 125 -9.58 -3.75 -17.36
CA GLN A 125 -9.37 -3.00 -18.60
C GLN A 125 -10.06 -3.67 -19.79
N ALA A 126 -10.02 -4.98 -19.86
CA ALA A 126 -10.70 -5.73 -20.93
C ALA A 126 -12.21 -5.55 -20.85
N LEU A 127 -12.80 -5.58 -19.64
CA LEU A 127 -14.23 -5.36 -19.43
C LEU A 127 -14.65 -3.94 -19.83
N VAL A 128 -13.86 -2.95 -19.45
CA VAL A 128 -14.14 -1.54 -19.81
C VAL A 128 -14.08 -1.36 -21.32
N ALA A 129 -13.10 -1.94 -22.00
CA ALA A 129 -12.98 -1.87 -23.45
C ALA A 129 -14.19 -2.50 -24.15
N THR A 130 -14.65 -3.66 -23.67
CA THR A 130 -15.83 -4.34 -24.19
C THR A 130 -17.08 -3.47 -24.04
N THR A 131 -17.27 -2.89 -22.87
CA THR A 131 -18.40 -2.01 -22.58
C THR A 131 -18.38 -0.77 -23.48
N ARG A 132 -17.21 -0.19 -23.72
CA ARG A 132 -17.07 0.97 -24.58
C ARG A 132 -17.44 0.67 -26.03
N VAL A 133 -17.04 -0.49 -26.53
CA VAL A 133 -17.36 -0.92 -27.90
C VAL A 133 -18.87 -1.10 -28.07
N GLU A 134 -19.54 -1.71 -27.11
CA GLU A 134 -21.02 -1.87 -27.16
C GLU A 134 -21.73 -0.52 -27.14
N PHE A 135 -21.25 0.44 -26.34
CA PHE A 135 -21.82 1.77 -26.26
C PHE A 135 -21.69 2.53 -27.57
N GLU A 136 -20.57 2.40 -28.26
CA GLU A 136 -20.36 3.07 -29.55
C GLU A 136 -21.25 2.52 -30.68
N ARG A 137 -21.69 1.27 -30.57
CA ARG A 137 -22.58 0.65 -31.54
C ARG A 137 -24.03 1.08 -31.40
N MET A 138 -24.39 1.66 -30.28
CA MET A 138 -25.72 2.17 -30.03
C MET A 138 -25.89 3.57 -30.62
#